data_ec2c197cfe814474f740fb2c6977b29a
#
_entry.id   ec2c197cfe814474f740fb2c6977b29a
#
_cell.length_a   1.000
_cell.length_b   1.000
_cell.length_c   1.000
_cell.angle_alpha   90.00
_cell.angle_beta   90.00
_cell.angle_gamma   90.00
#
_symmetry.space_group_name_H-M   'P 1'
#
loop_
_entity.id
_entity.type
_entity.pdbx_description
1 polymer ?
#
loop_
_entity_poly.entity_id
_entity_poly.type
_entity_poly.pdbx_seq_one_letter_code
_entity_poly.pdbx_strand_id
1 'polypeptide(L)'
;MIATDGSDCSKLAADKGIELARLSGGMVYAVFVVSTASLSIDGDYFSSMGVNPYWELIYDSLKNQGHKALDYVKDLGKMKGINVESVLLEGHPADELIQYAEENKMDIIVMGTLGRTGLDRLLLGSVAGNLVRHSKVPVMVVRGKCKS
;
A
#
# COMPACT_ATOMS: atom_id res chain seq x y z
N MET A 1 4.34 7.00 -7.62
CA MET A 1 3.82 6.50 -6.33
C MET A 1 4.13 5.02 -6.18
N ILE A 2 4.51 4.56 -5.00
CA ILE A 2 4.71 3.15 -4.66
C ILE A 2 3.65 2.77 -3.62
N ALA A 3 2.76 1.84 -3.95
CA ALA A 3 1.79 1.30 -2.99
C ALA A 3 2.41 0.10 -2.26
N THR A 4 2.45 0.15 -0.93
CA THR A 4 3.04 -0.90 -0.10
C THR A 4 2.07 -1.35 0.99
N ASP A 5 2.06 -2.65 1.26
CA ASP A 5 1.36 -3.27 2.39
C ASP A 5 2.34 -3.97 3.36
N GLY A 6 3.65 -3.80 3.12
CA GLY A 6 4.72 -4.41 3.89
C GLY A 6 5.02 -5.87 3.52
N SER A 7 4.28 -6.48 2.60
CA SER A 7 4.53 -7.84 2.11
C SER A 7 5.83 -7.93 1.30
N ASP A 8 6.36 -9.13 1.12
CA ASP A 8 7.55 -9.35 0.30
C ASP A 8 7.31 -8.95 -1.18
N CYS A 9 6.08 -9.10 -1.68
CA CYS A 9 5.72 -8.63 -3.02
C CYS A 9 5.77 -7.11 -3.13
N SER A 10 5.30 -6.39 -2.12
CA SER A 10 5.38 -4.93 -2.11
C SER A 10 6.81 -4.41 -1.93
N LYS A 11 7.68 -5.15 -1.24
CA LYS A 11 9.12 -4.82 -1.16
C LYS A 11 9.81 -4.95 -2.51
N LEU A 12 9.49 -5.99 -3.28
CA LEU A 12 9.99 -6.12 -4.67
C LEU A 12 9.50 -4.98 -5.56
N ALA A 13 8.23 -4.58 -5.40
CA ALA A 13 7.67 -3.44 -6.10
C ALA A 13 8.36 -2.13 -5.71
N ALA A 14 8.67 -1.96 -4.42
CA ALA A 14 9.41 -0.81 -3.92
C ALA A 14 10.80 -0.70 -4.56
N ASP A 15 11.53 -1.82 -4.66
CA ASP A 15 12.85 -1.83 -5.31
C ASP A 15 12.76 -1.38 -6.77
N LYS A 16 11.77 -1.88 -7.53
CA LYS A 16 11.54 -1.49 -8.93
C LYS A 16 11.05 -0.06 -9.08
N GLY A 17 10.17 0.41 -8.20
CA GLY A 17 9.69 1.78 -8.19
C GLY A 17 10.80 2.80 -7.89
N ILE A 18 11.68 2.52 -6.93
CA ILE A 18 12.84 3.35 -6.62
C ILE A 18 13.83 3.36 -7.79
N GLU A 19 14.07 2.21 -8.44
CA GLU A 19 14.93 2.14 -9.63
C GLU A 19 14.37 2.98 -10.78
N LEU A 20 13.05 2.91 -11.03
CA LEU A 20 12.38 3.72 -12.03
C LEU A 20 12.51 5.21 -11.73
N ALA A 21 12.30 5.63 -10.48
CA ALA A 21 12.46 7.02 -10.07
C ALA A 21 13.92 7.50 -10.27
N ARG A 22 14.90 6.66 -9.97
CA ARG A 22 16.31 6.97 -10.18
C ARG A 22 16.63 7.20 -11.67
N LEU A 23 16.05 6.39 -12.55
CA LEU A 23 16.27 6.51 -14.00
C LEU A 23 15.57 7.73 -14.60
N SER A 24 14.41 8.11 -14.06
CA SER A 24 13.60 9.24 -14.56
C SER A 24 13.94 10.58 -13.89
N GLY A 25 14.76 10.59 -12.84
CA GLY A 25 15.01 11.79 -12.03
C GLY A 25 13.80 12.23 -11.20
N GLY A 26 12.86 11.32 -10.96
CA GLY A 26 11.62 11.59 -10.22
C GLY A 26 11.78 11.44 -8.71
N MET A 27 10.76 11.88 -7.97
CA MET A 27 10.61 11.60 -6.54
C MET A 27 9.57 10.50 -6.31
N VAL A 28 9.58 9.92 -5.12
CA VAL A 28 8.70 8.81 -4.76
C VAL A 28 7.78 9.19 -3.61
N TYR A 29 6.50 8.87 -3.76
CA TYR A 29 5.53 8.81 -2.68
C TYR A 29 5.30 7.35 -2.32
N ALA A 30 5.71 6.95 -1.13
CA ALA A 30 5.39 5.64 -0.56
C ALA A 30 4.05 5.73 0.16
N VAL A 31 3.07 4.96 -0.27
CA VAL A 31 1.70 5.04 0.25
C VAL A 31 1.30 3.70 0.87
N PHE A 32 0.82 3.76 2.11
CA PHE A 32 0.18 2.65 2.81
C PHE A 32 -1.25 3.04 3.16
N VAL A 33 -2.20 2.12 3.00
CA VAL A 33 -3.60 2.35 3.39
C VAL A 33 -3.95 1.42 4.56
N VAL A 34 -4.34 2.03 5.67
CA VAL A 34 -4.96 1.31 6.80
C VAL A 34 -6.37 0.94 6.39
N SER A 35 -6.62 -0.36 6.18
CA SER A 35 -7.93 -0.84 5.74
C SER A 35 -8.94 -0.78 6.87
N THR A 36 -9.98 0.03 6.69
CA THR A 36 -11.11 0.11 7.61
C THR A 36 -12.06 -1.07 7.48
N ALA A 37 -12.03 -1.79 6.34
CA ALA A 37 -12.81 -3.01 6.15
C ALA A 37 -12.47 -4.10 7.15
N SER A 38 -11.21 -4.16 7.62
CA SER A 38 -10.78 -5.06 8.69
C SER A 38 -11.39 -4.70 10.05
N LEU A 39 -11.92 -3.49 10.19
CA LEU A 39 -12.54 -2.96 11.40
C LEU A 39 -14.06 -3.13 11.41
N SER A 40 -14.67 -3.43 10.26
CA SER A 40 -16.14 -3.45 10.09
C SER A 40 -16.78 -4.82 10.33
N ILE A 41 -16.02 -5.87 10.61
CA ILE A 41 -16.53 -7.25 10.65
C ILE A 41 -17.48 -7.51 11.85
N ASP A 42 -17.47 -6.66 12.89
CA ASP A 42 -18.34 -6.84 14.07
C ASP A 42 -19.10 -5.58 14.46
N GLY A 43 -19.27 -4.59 13.56
CA GLY A 43 -19.82 -3.26 13.87
C GLY A 43 -21.25 -3.23 14.36
N ASP A 44 -22.09 -4.19 13.98
CA ASP A 44 -23.53 -4.17 14.32
C ASP A 44 -23.84 -4.73 15.72
N TYR A 45 -22.96 -5.51 16.30
CA TYR A 45 -23.20 -6.09 17.63
C TYR A 45 -22.66 -5.24 18.80
N PHE A 46 -21.69 -4.35 18.55
CA PHE A 46 -21.00 -3.59 19.60
C PHE A 46 -21.33 -2.09 19.67
N SER A 47 -22.13 -1.56 18.74
CA SER A 47 -22.54 -0.15 18.75
C SER A 47 -23.35 0.27 19.98
N SER A 48 -23.82 -0.69 20.79
CA SER A 48 -24.59 -0.44 22.00
C SER A 48 -23.80 -0.45 23.31
N MET A 49 -22.51 -0.75 23.30
CA MET A 49 -21.73 -0.97 24.53
C MET A 49 -20.50 -0.05 24.73
N GLY A 50 -20.45 1.12 24.11
CA GLY A 50 -19.33 2.04 24.36
C GLY A 50 -18.01 1.58 23.69
N VAL A 51 -17.09 2.53 23.54
CA VAL A 51 -15.77 2.35 22.90
C VAL A 51 -15.07 1.08 23.40
N ASN A 52 -14.90 0.11 22.52
CA ASN A 52 -14.21 -1.13 22.86
C ASN A 52 -12.69 -0.87 22.86
N PRO A 53 -11.98 -0.99 23.99
CA PRO A 53 -10.55 -0.73 24.07
C PRO A 53 -9.70 -1.62 23.15
N TYR A 54 -10.24 -2.76 22.68
CA TYR A 54 -9.57 -3.60 21.68
C TYR A 54 -9.49 -2.97 20.29
N TRP A 55 -10.39 -2.04 19.94
CA TRP A 55 -10.35 -1.35 18.64
C TRP A 55 -9.16 -0.41 18.53
N GLU A 56 -8.86 0.32 19.58
CA GLU A 56 -7.70 1.22 19.62
C GLU A 56 -6.41 0.41 19.45
N LEU A 57 -6.29 -0.73 20.14
CA LEU A 57 -5.12 -1.59 20.04
C LEU A 57 -4.93 -2.18 18.63
N ILE A 58 -6.02 -2.62 18.00
CA ILE A 58 -5.97 -3.16 16.61
C ILE A 58 -5.60 -2.04 15.64
N TYR A 59 -6.22 -0.89 15.77
CA TYR A 59 -5.99 0.26 14.92
C TYR A 59 -4.54 0.77 15.04
N ASP A 60 -4.04 0.91 16.25
CA ASP A 60 -2.65 1.27 16.50
C ASP A 60 -1.66 0.23 15.94
N SER A 61 -2.01 -1.04 16.05
CA SER A 61 -1.22 -2.12 15.45
C SER A 61 -1.15 -2.00 13.93
N LEU A 62 -2.27 -1.69 13.27
CA LEU A 62 -2.32 -1.49 11.82
C LEU A 62 -1.53 -0.25 11.39
N LYS A 63 -1.64 0.86 12.12
CA LYS A 63 -0.83 2.06 11.88
C LYS A 63 0.66 1.78 12.05
N ASN A 64 1.04 1.09 13.10
CA ASN A 64 2.44 0.72 13.34
C ASN A 64 3.00 -0.18 12.22
N GLN A 65 2.18 -1.09 11.67
CA GLN A 65 2.56 -1.86 10.49
C GLN A 65 2.74 -0.98 9.27
N GLY A 66 1.84 0.00 9.08
CA GLY A 66 1.93 1.00 8.01
C GLY A 66 3.23 1.79 8.09
N HIS A 67 3.56 2.33 9.27
CA HIS A 67 4.80 3.06 9.47
C HIS A 67 6.04 2.22 9.16
N LYS A 68 6.10 0.97 9.62
CA LYS A 68 7.22 0.05 9.30
C LYS A 68 7.35 -0.21 7.80
N ALA A 69 6.23 -0.36 7.10
CA ALA A 69 6.24 -0.56 5.65
C ALA A 69 6.72 0.68 4.90
N LEU A 70 6.29 1.86 5.33
CA LEU A 70 6.71 3.15 4.78
C LEU A 70 8.20 3.44 5.06
N ASP A 71 8.66 3.18 6.29
CA ASP A 71 10.06 3.34 6.68
C ASP A 71 10.98 2.46 5.84
N TYR A 72 10.57 1.21 5.55
CA TYR A 72 11.32 0.33 4.65
C TYR A 72 11.54 0.97 3.27
N VAL A 73 10.49 1.54 2.66
CA VAL A 73 10.60 2.18 1.34
C VAL A 73 11.45 3.44 1.41
N LYS A 74 11.31 4.22 2.49
CA LYS A 74 12.10 5.42 2.73
C LYS A 74 13.59 5.12 2.89
N ASP A 75 13.93 4.10 3.65
CA ASP A 75 15.33 3.66 3.84
C ASP A 75 15.92 3.14 2.53
N LEU A 76 15.13 2.37 1.77
CA LEU A 76 15.54 1.91 0.45
C LEU A 76 15.83 3.07 -0.51
N GLY A 77 14.96 4.08 -0.52
CA GLY A 77 15.17 5.31 -1.29
C GLY A 77 16.43 6.04 -0.88
N LYS A 78 16.63 6.23 0.43
CA LYS A 78 17.82 6.88 0.98
C LYS A 78 19.12 6.17 0.56
N MET A 79 19.15 4.84 0.61
CA MET A 79 20.32 4.05 0.16
C MET A 79 20.62 4.25 -1.34
N LYS A 80 19.59 4.53 -2.14
CA LYS A 80 19.72 4.74 -3.61
C LYS A 80 19.75 6.22 -4.02
N GLY A 81 19.79 7.14 -3.05
CA GLY A 81 19.83 8.59 -3.30
C GLY A 81 18.53 9.18 -3.83
N ILE A 82 17.40 8.53 -3.57
CA ILE A 82 16.06 8.98 -4.00
C ILE A 82 15.29 9.53 -2.81
N ASN A 83 14.68 10.71 -3.01
CA ASN A 83 13.77 11.28 -2.00
C ASN A 83 12.44 10.51 -2.00
N VAL A 84 12.03 10.07 -0.81
CA VAL A 84 10.78 9.34 -0.59
C VAL A 84 9.95 10.05 0.47
N GLU A 85 8.75 10.45 0.09
CA GLU A 85 7.73 10.95 1.01
C GLU A 85 6.82 9.80 1.44
N SER A 86 6.55 9.72 2.74
CA SER A 86 5.70 8.68 3.34
C SER A 86 4.29 9.19 3.53
N VAL A 87 3.31 8.44 3.06
CA VAL A 87 1.88 8.78 3.14
C VAL A 87 1.12 7.62 3.76
N LEU A 88 0.41 7.88 4.84
CA LEU A 88 -0.49 6.93 5.49
C LEU A 88 -1.93 7.39 5.23
N LEU A 89 -2.71 6.56 4.54
CA LEU A 89 -4.12 6.80 4.26
C LEU A 89 -4.97 5.82 5.07
N GLU A 90 -6.25 6.11 5.17
CA GLU A 90 -7.24 5.27 5.88
C GLU A 90 -8.48 5.11 5.01
N GLY A 91 -8.95 3.87 4.85
CA GLY A 91 -10.14 3.62 4.05
C GLY A 91 -10.10 2.30 3.30
N HIS A 92 -10.75 2.26 2.14
CA HIS A 92 -10.71 1.12 1.24
C HIS A 92 -9.47 1.20 0.35
N PRO A 93 -8.52 0.24 0.44
CA PRO A 93 -7.19 0.40 -0.16
C PRO A 93 -7.18 0.76 -1.64
N ALA A 94 -8.03 0.14 -2.46
CA ALA A 94 -8.05 0.41 -3.89
C ALA A 94 -8.54 1.84 -4.19
N ASP A 95 -9.60 2.27 -3.51
CA ASP A 95 -10.23 3.57 -3.75
C ASP A 95 -9.31 4.70 -3.29
N GLU A 96 -8.73 4.57 -2.09
CA GLU A 96 -7.80 5.57 -1.54
C GLU A 96 -6.54 5.72 -2.41
N LEU A 97 -5.97 4.62 -2.91
CA LEU A 97 -4.80 4.66 -3.77
C LEU A 97 -5.11 5.34 -5.12
N ILE A 98 -6.27 5.04 -5.73
CA ILE A 98 -6.70 5.66 -6.99
C ILE A 98 -6.91 7.15 -6.77
N GLN A 99 -7.71 7.51 -5.77
CA GLN A 99 -8.03 8.90 -5.46
C GLN A 99 -6.75 9.71 -5.19
N TYR A 100 -5.89 9.21 -4.30
CA TYR A 100 -4.64 9.90 -3.98
C TYR A 100 -3.75 10.09 -5.21
N ALA A 101 -3.63 9.06 -6.06
CA ALA A 101 -2.81 9.14 -7.27
C ALA A 101 -3.34 10.17 -8.27
N GLU A 102 -4.66 10.24 -8.45
CA GLU A 102 -5.29 11.20 -9.37
C GLU A 102 -5.20 12.64 -8.84
N GLU A 103 -5.54 12.88 -7.57
CA GLU A 103 -5.52 14.20 -6.94
C GLU A 103 -4.11 14.80 -6.88
N ASN A 104 -3.11 13.96 -6.63
CA ASN A 104 -1.70 14.40 -6.56
C ASN A 104 -0.94 14.25 -7.89
N LYS A 105 -1.65 13.97 -9.00
CA LYS A 105 -1.11 13.90 -10.36
C LYS A 105 0.12 12.99 -10.46
N MET A 106 0.02 11.80 -9.89
CA MET A 106 1.08 10.82 -9.98
C MET A 106 1.26 10.34 -11.41
N ASP A 107 2.50 10.19 -11.86
CA ASP A 107 2.80 9.73 -13.22
C ASP A 107 2.60 8.23 -13.37
N ILE A 108 2.82 7.46 -12.30
CA ILE A 108 2.70 6.00 -12.28
C ILE A 108 2.45 5.48 -10.86
N ILE A 109 1.68 4.41 -10.77
CA ILE A 109 1.51 3.62 -9.55
C ILE A 109 2.31 2.33 -9.70
N VAL A 110 3.22 2.04 -8.76
CA VAL A 110 4.00 0.80 -8.72
C VAL A 110 3.55 -0.02 -7.52
N MET A 111 3.23 -1.30 -7.74
CA MET A 111 2.74 -2.18 -6.68
C MET A 111 3.05 -3.65 -6.93
N GLY A 112 2.96 -4.48 -5.91
CA GLY A 112 3.09 -5.94 -6.03
C GLY A 112 1.83 -6.61 -6.61
N THR A 113 1.99 -7.81 -7.16
CA THR A 113 0.87 -8.62 -7.68
C THR A 113 -0.04 -9.16 -6.59
N LEU A 114 0.53 -9.50 -5.44
CA LEU A 114 -0.17 -10.11 -4.30
C LEU A 114 0.09 -9.27 -3.06
N GLY A 115 -0.95 -9.14 -2.24
CA GLY A 115 -0.82 -8.54 -0.94
C GLY A 115 -0.52 -9.60 0.15
N ARG A 116 -0.80 -9.22 1.39
CA ARG A 116 -0.51 -10.01 2.61
C ARG A 116 -1.21 -11.37 2.66
N THR A 117 -2.32 -11.55 1.94
CA THR A 117 -3.09 -12.80 1.95
C THR A 117 -2.48 -13.91 1.10
N GLY A 118 -1.55 -13.57 0.19
CA GLY A 118 -0.73 -14.54 -0.56
C GLY A 118 -1.49 -15.60 -1.36
N LEU A 119 -2.80 -15.45 -1.52
CA LEU A 119 -3.66 -16.43 -2.17
C LEU A 119 -3.39 -16.50 -3.67
N ASP A 120 -3.05 -17.68 -4.12
CA ASP A 120 -2.83 -18.12 -5.51
C ASP A 120 -1.87 -17.27 -6.38
N ARG A 121 -0.71 -17.86 -6.63
CA ARG A 121 0.38 -17.30 -7.48
C ARG A 121 -0.03 -16.99 -8.93
N LEU A 122 -1.24 -17.34 -9.35
CA LEU A 122 -1.74 -17.16 -10.72
C LEU A 122 -2.69 -15.97 -10.85
N LEU A 123 -3.23 -15.45 -9.74
CA LEU A 123 -4.22 -14.39 -9.77
C LEU A 123 -3.63 -13.06 -9.31
N LEU A 124 -4.14 -11.99 -9.89
CA LEU A 124 -3.88 -10.63 -9.45
C LEU A 124 -4.66 -10.37 -8.16
N GLY A 125 -4.00 -9.87 -7.11
CA GLY A 125 -4.66 -9.52 -5.85
C GLY A 125 -5.79 -8.51 -6.05
N SER A 126 -6.75 -8.48 -5.13
CA SER A 126 -7.96 -7.63 -5.26
C SER A 126 -7.62 -6.15 -5.44
N VAL A 127 -6.68 -5.62 -4.66
CA VAL A 127 -6.25 -4.21 -4.78
C VAL A 127 -5.59 -3.97 -6.14
N ALA A 128 -4.61 -4.80 -6.53
CA ALA A 128 -3.93 -4.68 -7.82
C ALA A 128 -4.91 -4.80 -8.99
N GLY A 129 -5.84 -5.75 -8.93
CA GLY A 129 -6.88 -5.94 -9.93
C GLY A 129 -7.82 -4.75 -10.06
N ASN A 130 -8.17 -4.09 -8.95
CA ASN A 130 -8.99 -2.88 -8.98
C ASN A 130 -8.23 -1.69 -9.56
N LEU A 131 -6.97 -1.47 -9.16
CA LEU A 131 -6.16 -0.38 -9.68
C LEU A 131 -5.97 -0.51 -11.21
N VAL A 132 -5.63 -1.70 -11.69
CA VAL A 132 -5.43 -1.95 -13.14
C VAL A 132 -6.71 -1.67 -13.94
N ARG A 133 -7.90 -1.94 -13.38
CA ARG A 133 -9.18 -1.74 -14.08
C ARG A 133 -9.72 -0.32 -14.00
N HIS A 134 -9.45 0.39 -12.91
CA HIS A 134 -10.18 1.63 -12.61
C HIS A 134 -9.31 2.88 -12.53
N SER A 135 -7.98 2.75 -12.35
CA SER A 135 -7.10 3.91 -12.27
C SER A 135 -6.92 4.56 -13.64
N LYS A 136 -6.98 5.90 -13.67
CA LYS A 136 -6.58 6.70 -14.84
C LYS A 136 -5.06 6.90 -14.92
N VAL A 137 -4.38 6.71 -13.78
CA VAL A 137 -2.92 6.76 -13.70
C VAL A 137 -2.37 5.39 -14.13
N PRO A 138 -1.32 5.32 -14.97
CA PRO A 138 -0.68 4.05 -15.33
C PRO A 138 -0.30 3.22 -14.11
N VAL A 139 -0.53 1.91 -14.17
CA VAL A 139 -0.24 0.98 -13.07
C VAL A 139 0.81 -0.04 -13.52
N MET A 140 1.93 -0.06 -12.83
CA MET A 140 2.98 -1.06 -12.97
C MET A 140 2.84 -2.11 -11.88
N VAL A 141 2.49 -3.33 -12.27
CA VAL A 141 2.37 -4.46 -11.35
C VAL A 141 3.63 -5.30 -11.41
N VAL A 142 4.37 -5.34 -10.29
CA VAL A 142 5.63 -6.08 -10.19
C VAL A 142 5.36 -7.51 -9.70
N ARG A 143 5.73 -8.48 -10.54
CA ARG A 143 5.63 -9.88 -10.23
C ARG A 143 6.99 -10.45 -9.81
N GLY A 144 7.01 -11.26 -8.78
CA GLY A 144 8.24 -11.91 -8.32
C GLY A 144 7.95 -13.16 -7.49
N LYS A 145 9.01 -13.89 -7.11
CA LYS A 145 8.93 -14.98 -6.13
C LYS A 145 8.80 -14.36 -4.74
N CYS A 146 7.59 -14.05 -4.35
CA CYS A 146 7.32 -13.61 -2.98
C CYS A 146 7.20 -14.85 -2.08
N LYS A 147 7.86 -14.85 -0.93
CA LYS A 147 7.62 -15.86 0.09
C LYS A 147 6.25 -15.59 0.70
N SER A 148 5.39 -16.56 0.66
CA SER A 148 4.12 -16.56 1.40
C SER A 148 4.36 -16.77 2.88
#